data_6db55dec0f4af95c251abf03cc59183a
#
_entry.id   6db55dec0f4af95c251abf03cc59183a
#
_cell.length_a   1.000
_cell.length_b   1.000
_cell.length_c   1.000
_cell.angle_alpha   90.00
_cell.angle_beta   90.00
_cell.angle_gamma   90.00
#
_symmetry.space_group_name_H-M   'P 1'
#
loop_
_entity.id
_entity.type
_entity.pdbx_description
1 polymer ?
#
loop_
_entity_poly.entity_id
_entity_poly.type
_entity_poly.pdbx_seq_one_letter_code
_entity_poly.pdbx_strand_id
1 'polypeptide(L)'
;MLFVALPFLLVLWEYNLINIVKRMSVEKKNAYIGVDLGGTNMRAGRIAGDRLVAQGNAPTPQDAADCGETLEALIEVIRSVWDEGVVAIGIGVPSMVDREKGIVYNVVNIPHWEEVHLKEILEARFSVPVYVDNDANCFALGERIFGDGKTVDNFVGLTLGTGLGGGIIQNGKLLADANCGSGEFGMIPYQGQILEYFCSGSYFMNVWGVDGKEMYTRAMRKDEQALEAYRQLGVHVAAAIKIVVLTVDPEMIVFGGSVTAAHELFEESMYEDLKDFAYPNSIKNLKIRFSKLENPGLFGAASLCY
;
A
#
# COMPACT_ATOMS: atom_id res chain seq x y z
N MET A 1 -23.06 -60.03 22.51
CA MET A 1 -23.08 -59.03 21.43
C MET A 1 -22.24 -57.77 21.71
N LEU A 2 -21.27 -57.79 22.62
CA LEU A 2 -20.46 -56.58 22.96
C LEU A 2 -19.01 -56.65 22.43
N PHE A 3 -18.58 -57.71 21.78
CA PHE A 3 -17.18 -57.89 21.35
C PHE A 3 -16.87 -57.48 19.91
N VAL A 4 -17.83 -57.01 19.12
CA VAL A 4 -17.62 -56.65 17.71
C VAL A 4 -17.56 -55.09 17.51
N ALA A 5 -17.98 -54.28 18.47
CA ALA A 5 -18.05 -52.83 18.34
C ALA A 5 -16.71 -52.08 18.65
N LEU A 6 -15.83 -52.70 19.46
CA LEU A 6 -14.58 -52.08 19.91
C LEU A 6 -13.56 -51.82 18.77
N PRO A 7 -13.31 -52.80 17.85
CA PRO A 7 -12.40 -52.56 16.73
C PRO A 7 -12.92 -51.50 15.74
N PHE A 8 -14.24 -51.42 15.55
CA PHE A 8 -14.84 -50.44 14.63
C PHE A 8 -14.76 -49.00 15.15
N LEU A 9 -14.89 -48.79 16.45
CA LEU A 9 -14.72 -47.52 17.12
C LEU A 9 -13.26 -47.03 17.12
N LEU A 10 -12.30 -47.94 17.27
CA LEU A 10 -10.87 -47.65 17.18
C LEU A 10 -10.47 -47.23 15.76
N VAL A 11 -10.94 -47.88 14.73
CA VAL A 11 -10.68 -47.55 13.32
C VAL A 11 -11.32 -46.20 12.95
N LEU A 12 -12.52 -45.90 13.44
CA LEU A 12 -13.16 -44.59 13.26
C LEU A 12 -12.43 -43.48 14.01
N TRP A 13 -11.90 -43.76 15.19
CA TRP A 13 -11.11 -42.78 15.95
C TRP A 13 -9.75 -42.52 15.30
N GLU A 14 -9.04 -43.54 14.83
CA GLU A 14 -7.80 -43.40 14.05
C GLU A 14 -8.04 -42.65 12.73
N TYR A 15 -9.11 -42.97 11.99
CA TYR A 15 -9.50 -42.28 10.76
C TYR A 15 -9.83 -40.83 11.00
N ASN A 16 -10.55 -40.49 12.08
CA ASN A 16 -10.81 -39.11 12.46
C ASN A 16 -9.55 -38.38 12.94
N LEU A 17 -8.68 -39.04 13.70
CA LEU A 17 -7.40 -38.48 14.14
C LEU A 17 -6.48 -38.20 12.94
N ILE A 18 -6.39 -39.14 12.00
CA ILE A 18 -5.62 -38.95 10.75
C ILE A 18 -6.21 -37.79 9.91
N ASN A 19 -7.53 -37.68 9.86
CA ASN A 19 -8.16 -36.55 9.14
C ASN A 19 -8.01 -35.20 9.87
N ILE A 20 -8.02 -35.21 11.20
CA ILE A 20 -7.71 -34.02 12.01
C ILE A 20 -6.24 -33.64 11.84
N VAL A 21 -5.32 -34.60 11.94
CA VAL A 21 -3.88 -34.38 11.71
C VAL A 21 -3.61 -33.97 10.26
N LYS A 22 -4.27 -34.56 9.26
CA LYS A 22 -4.22 -34.11 7.87
C LYS A 22 -4.83 -32.72 7.69
N ARG A 23 -5.95 -32.39 8.33
CA ARG A 23 -6.48 -31.04 8.33
C ARG A 23 -5.53 -30.04 9.01
N MET A 24 -4.92 -30.43 10.12
CA MET A 24 -3.90 -29.59 10.79
C MET A 24 -2.58 -29.54 10.00
N SER A 25 -2.22 -30.56 9.21
CA SER A 25 -1.03 -30.57 8.34
C SER A 25 -1.31 -29.98 6.93
N VAL A 26 -2.57 -29.90 6.49
CA VAL A 26 -2.98 -29.33 5.20
C VAL A 26 -3.20 -27.80 5.29
N GLU A 27 -3.20 -27.23 6.51
CA GLU A 27 -3.21 -25.76 6.70
C GLU A 27 -1.90 -25.22 7.29
N LYS A 28 -0.73 -25.68 6.86
CA LYS A 28 0.41 -24.76 6.72
C LYS A 28 0.11 -23.93 5.47
N LYS A 29 -0.89 -23.05 5.57
CA LYS A 29 -1.10 -22.02 4.55
C LYS A 29 0.21 -21.26 4.45
N ASN A 30 0.77 -21.20 3.25
CA ASN A 30 1.92 -20.34 2.98
C ASN A 30 1.63 -18.99 3.59
N ALA A 31 2.51 -18.50 4.43
CA ALA A 31 2.43 -17.17 4.97
C ALA A 31 3.41 -16.27 4.22
N TYR A 32 3.03 -15.04 4.04
CA TYR A 32 3.85 -14.01 3.43
C TYR A 32 4.12 -12.90 4.44
N ILE A 33 5.29 -12.30 4.40
CA ILE A 33 5.54 -11.10 5.16
C ILE A 33 5.42 -9.91 4.21
N GLY A 34 4.54 -8.95 4.54
CA GLY A 34 4.50 -7.64 3.93
C GLY A 34 5.22 -6.64 4.81
N VAL A 35 6.11 -5.87 4.23
CA VAL A 35 6.86 -4.81 4.91
C VAL A 35 6.53 -3.46 4.28
N ASP A 36 6.14 -2.52 5.11
CA ASP A 36 5.91 -1.12 4.74
C ASP A 36 7.05 -0.30 5.37
N LEU A 37 8.04 0.04 4.56
CA LEU A 37 9.20 0.80 4.97
C LEU A 37 8.96 2.28 4.70
N GLY A 38 8.64 3.03 5.72
CA GLY A 38 8.51 4.49 5.64
C GLY A 38 9.72 5.22 6.19
N GLY A 39 9.86 6.49 5.85
CA GLY A 39 10.95 7.35 6.34
C GLY A 39 10.93 7.59 7.84
N THR A 40 9.80 7.42 8.53
CA THR A 40 9.69 7.64 9.98
C THR A 40 9.48 6.35 10.76
N ASN A 41 8.74 5.41 10.18
CA ASN A 41 8.40 4.13 10.80
C ASN A 41 8.50 3.02 9.78
N MET A 42 8.89 1.85 10.23
CA MET A 42 8.84 0.61 9.47
C MET A 42 7.90 -0.38 10.15
N ARG A 43 7.12 -1.09 9.35
CA ARG A 43 6.15 -2.07 9.81
C ARG A 43 6.33 -3.36 9.05
N ALA A 44 6.17 -4.50 9.73
CA ALA A 44 6.09 -5.81 9.10
C ALA A 44 4.82 -6.52 9.55
N GLY A 45 4.19 -7.25 8.64
CA GLY A 45 3.01 -8.04 8.94
C GLY A 45 3.12 -9.41 8.32
N ARG A 46 2.82 -10.47 9.10
CA ARG A 46 2.69 -11.81 8.56
C ARG A 46 1.24 -12.06 8.16
N ILE A 47 1.05 -12.39 6.88
CA ILE A 47 -0.25 -12.56 6.25
C ILE A 47 -0.41 -14.02 5.84
N ALA A 48 -1.51 -14.66 6.29
CA ALA A 48 -1.87 -16.02 5.95
C ALA A 48 -3.29 -16.01 5.30
N GLY A 49 -3.33 -16.26 4.00
CA GLY A 49 -4.54 -16.06 3.21
C GLY A 49 -4.90 -14.56 3.14
N ASP A 50 -6.05 -14.19 3.68
CA ASP A 50 -6.57 -12.82 3.74
C ASP A 50 -6.45 -12.17 5.14
N ARG A 51 -5.67 -12.76 6.05
CA ARG A 51 -5.58 -12.32 7.44
C ARG A 51 -4.18 -11.89 7.83
N LEU A 52 -4.09 -10.76 8.49
CA LEU A 52 -2.92 -10.34 9.24
C LEU A 52 -2.87 -11.11 10.57
N VAL A 53 -1.89 -12.01 10.71
CA VAL A 53 -1.78 -12.93 11.86
C VAL A 53 -0.72 -12.52 12.87
N ALA A 54 0.22 -11.67 12.47
CA ALA A 54 1.20 -11.03 13.34
C ALA A 54 1.61 -9.68 12.76
N GLN A 55 1.96 -8.74 13.63
CA GLN A 55 2.46 -7.42 13.23
C GLN A 55 3.55 -6.96 14.18
N GLY A 56 4.61 -6.38 13.60
CA GLY A 56 5.70 -5.69 14.30
C GLY A 56 5.91 -4.30 13.71
N ASN A 57 6.47 -3.40 14.50
CA ASN A 57 6.83 -2.06 14.05
C ASN A 57 8.02 -1.53 14.83
N ALA A 58 8.79 -0.65 14.22
CA ALA A 58 9.85 0.13 14.84
C ALA A 58 9.96 1.51 14.18
N PRO A 59 10.51 2.51 14.86
CA PRO A 59 10.90 3.75 14.20
C PRO A 59 12.02 3.48 13.20
N THR A 60 12.01 4.20 12.07
CA THR A 60 13.14 4.23 11.14
C THR A 60 14.24 5.08 11.74
N PRO A 61 15.47 4.57 11.92
CA PRO A 61 16.57 5.33 12.49
C PRO A 61 16.88 6.58 11.66
N GLN A 62 16.68 7.77 12.24
CA GLN A 62 16.95 9.05 11.56
C GLN A 62 18.39 9.50 11.74
N ASP A 63 19.03 9.08 12.83
CA ASP A 63 20.42 9.40 13.16
C ASP A 63 21.34 8.21 12.88
N ALA A 64 20.95 7.32 11.95
CA ALA A 64 21.78 6.17 11.58
C ALA A 64 23.17 6.62 11.12
N ALA A 65 24.20 5.95 11.61
CA ALA A 65 25.60 6.25 11.24
C ALA A 65 25.92 5.76 9.82
N ASP A 66 25.25 4.70 9.36
CA ASP A 66 25.39 4.12 8.04
C ASP A 66 24.11 3.38 7.60
N CYS A 67 24.10 2.88 6.37
CA CYS A 67 23.01 2.09 5.81
C CYS A 67 22.72 0.80 6.61
N GLY A 68 23.74 0.20 7.21
CA GLY A 68 23.65 -1.08 7.93
C GLY A 68 22.80 -0.99 9.18
N GLU A 69 22.83 0.14 9.89
CA GLU A 69 22.02 0.34 11.10
C GLU A 69 20.51 0.29 10.79
N THR A 70 20.09 0.96 9.72
CA THR A 70 18.69 0.89 9.27
C THR A 70 18.31 -0.50 8.74
N LEU A 71 19.24 -1.19 8.06
CA LEU A 71 19.02 -2.56 7.60
C LEU A 71 18.85 -3.54 8.76
N GLU A 72 19.66 -3.47 9.80
CA GLU A 72 19.51 -4.34 10.97
C GLU A 72 18.18 -4.05 11.71
N ALA A 73 17.78 -2.78 11.83
CA ALA A 73 16.47 -2.43 12.40
C ALA A 73 15.31 -3.04 11.58
N LEU A 74 15.39 -2.98 10.25
CA LEU A 74 14.42 -3.61 9.35
C LEU A 74 14.39 -5.14 9.52
N ILE A 75 15.56 -5.76 9.60
CA ILE A 75 15.69 -7.22 9.82
C ILE A 75 15.04 -7.62 11.14
N GLU A 76 15.25 -6.86 12.22
CA GLU A 76 14.63 -7.15 13.51
C GLU A 76 13.08 -7.00 13.47
N VAL A 77 12.57 -6.02 12.76
CA VAL A 77 11.11 -5.89 12.57
C VAL A 77 10.55 -7.09 11.80
N ILE A 78 11.22 -7.56 10.74
CA ILE A 78 10.83 -8.76 10.00
C ILE A 78 10.91 -10.00 10.91
N ARG A 79 11.96 -10.15 11.71
CA ARG A 79 12.12 -11.26 12.67
C ARG A 79 11.01 -11.30 13.70
N SER A 80 10.52 -10.17 14.16
CA SER A 80 9.45 -10.09 15.16
C SER A 80 8.14 -10.74 14.72
N VAL A 81 7.93 -10.90 13.41
CA VAL A 81 6.75 -11.55 12.81
C VAL A 81 7.07 -12.86 12.09
N TRP A 82 8.34 -13.30 12.13
CA TRP A 82 8.80 -14.50 11.44
C TRP A 82 8.15 -15.77 11.95
N ASP A 83 7.98 -16.74 11.08
CA ASP A 83 7.50 -18.09 11.38
C ASP A 83 8.02 -19.05 10.29
N GLU A 84 8.21 -20.32 10.62
CA GLU A 84 8.71 -21.33 9.67
C GLU A 84 7.77 -21.57 8.46
N GLY A 85 6.53 -21.11 8.52
CA GLY A 85 5.58 -21.15 7.41
C GLY A 85 5.69 -19.99 6.43
N VAL A 86 6.60 -19.02 6.66
CA VAL A 86 6.85 -17.92 5.75
C VAL A 86 7.57 -18.41 4.50
N VAL A 87 7.02 -18.09 3.33
CA VAL A 87 7.54 -18.57 2.04
C VAL A 87 8.10 -17.45 1.16
N ALA A 88 7.76 -16.20 1.44
CA ALA A 88 8.33 -15.02 0.77
C ALA A 88 8.10 -13.74 1.57
N ILE A 89 8.87 -12.70 1.24
CA ILE A 89 8.78 -11.34 1.81
C ILE A 89 8.56 -10.35 0.68
N GLY A 90 7.54 -9.50 0.80
CA GLY A 90 7.32 -8.34 -0.06
C GLY A 90 7.57 -7.05 0.70
N ILE A 91 8.18 -6.06 0.06
CA ILE A 91 8.57 -4.80 0.69
C ILE A 91 8.15 -3.62 -0.18
N GLY A 92 7.34 -2.73 0.39
CA GLY A 92 7.03 -1.43 -0.18
C GLY A 92 7.99 -0.37 0.37
N VAL A 93 8.60 0.41 -0.51
CA VAL A 93 9.53 1.49 -0.16
C VAL A 93 9.11 2.81 -0.83
N PRO A 94 9.28 3.96 -0.17
CA PRO A 94 8.90 5.27 -0.71
C PRO A 94 9.98 5.81 -1.66
N SER A 95 10.30 5.07 -2.72
CA SER A 95 11.38 5.43 -3.64
C SER A 95 11.29 4.67 -4.96
N MET A 96 12.19 5.02 -5.90
CA MET A 96 12.38 4.28 -7.13
C MET A 96 13.08 2.95 -6.87
N VAL A 97 12.59 1.88 -7.51
CA VAL A 97 13.08 0.52 -7.31
C VAL A 97 13.35 -0.15 -8.66
N ASP A 98 14.55 -0.71 -8.84
CA ASP A 98 14.77 -1.74 -9.85
C ASP A 98 14.08 -3.02 -9.37
N ARG A 99 12.87 -3.28 -9.83
CA ARG A 99 12.02 -4.40 -9.37
C ARG A 99 12.63 -5.76 -9.66
N GLU A 100 13.35 -5.91 -10.76
CA GLU A 100 13.98 -7.18 -11.15
C GLU A 100 15.12 -7.52 -10.19
N LYS A 101 16.00 -6.55 -9.94
CA LYS A 101 17.14 -6.74 -9.04
C LYS A 101 16.82 -6.49 -7.57
N GLY A 102 15.70 -5.83 -7.26
CA GLY A 102 15.32 -5.42 -5.91
C GLY A 102 16.29 -4.41 -5.31
N ILE A 103 16.80 -3.49 -6.16
CA ILE A 103 17.69 -2.40 -5.75
C ILE A 103 16.85 -1.15 -5.52
N VAL A 104 17.06 -0.52 -4.39
CA VAL A 104 16.37 0.72 -3.97
C VAL A 104 17.32 1.89 -4.16
N TYR A 105 16.85 2.98 -4.77
CA TYR A 105 17.66 4.15 -5.08
C TYR A 105 17.17 5.41 -4.36
N ASN A 106 18.09 6.19 -3.80
CA ASN A 106 17.88 7.57 -3.34
C ASN A 106 16.64 7.76 -2.44
N VAL A 107 16.54 7.00 -1.35
CA VAL A 107 15.43 7.16 -0.40
C VAL A 107 15.61 8.43 0.41
N VAL A 108 14.89 9.50 0.03
CA VAL A 108 15.06 10.85 0.57
C VAL A 108 14.94 10.92 2.11
N ASN A 109 14.08 10.11 2.70
CA ASN A 109 13.74 10.15 4.11
C ASN A 109 14.40 9.03 4.94
N ILE A 110 15.38 8.30 4.38
CA ILE A 110 16.16 7.28 5.08
C ILE A 110 17.63 7.60 4.87
N PRO A 111 18.38 7.95 5.93
CA PRO A 111 19.79 8.31 5.82
C PRO A 111 20.63 7.18 5.19
N HIS A 112 21.59 7.56 4.34
CA HIS A 112 22.57 6.64 3.71
C HIS A 112 21.98 5.56 2.78
N TRP A 113 20.73 5.74 2.29
CA TRP A 113 20.11 4.84 1.33
C TRP A 113 20.16 5.42 -0.09
N GLU A 114 21.38 5.55 -0.65
CA GLU A 114 21.61 6.02 -2.02
C GLU A 114 21.42 4.89 -3.04
N GLU A 115 22.01 3.72 -2.79
CA GLU A 115 21.83 2.49 -3.56
C GLU A 115 21.90 1.28 -2.60
N VAL A 116 20.79 0.56 -2.45
CA VAL A 116 20.69 -0.57 -1.52
C VAL A 116 20.18 -1.80 -2.25
N HIS A 117 20.99 -2.87 -2.27
CA HIS A 117 20.64 -4.19 -2.84
C HIS A 117 19.76 -4.96 -1.85
N LEU A 118 18.56 -4.42 -1.58
CA LEU A 118 17.70 -4.84 -0.48
C LEU A 118 17.26 -6.30 -0.62
N LYS A 119 16.91 -6.73 -1.84
CA LYS A 119 16.52 -8.11 -2.14
C LYS A 119 17.63 -9.09 -1.79
N GLU A 120 18.83 -8.88 -2.32
CA GLU A 120 19.98 -9.77 -2.10
C GLU A 120 20.33 -9.89 -0.61
N ILE A 121 20.36 -8.77 0.11
CA ILE A 121 20.66 -8.71 1.54
C ILE A 121 19.64 -9.54 2.35
N LEU A 122 18.35 -9.37 2.07
CA LEU A 122 17.31 -10.03 2.84
C LEU A 122 17.13 -11.51 2.42
N GLU A 123 17.31 -11.85 1.14
CA GLU A 123 17.33 -13.26 0.70
C GLU A 123 18.48 -14.03 1.36
N ALA A 124 19.66 -13.42 1.48
CA ALA A 124 20.78 -14.01 2.22
C ALA A 124 20.48 -14.20 3.72
N ARG A 125 19.64 -13.32 4.31
CA ARG A 125 19.34 -13.36 5.74
C ARG A 125 18.21 -14.32 6.10
N PHE A 126 17.17 -14.43 5.25
CA PHE A 126 15.94 -15.19 5.54
C PHE A 126 15.79 -16.46 4.72
N SER A 127 16.59 -16.65 3.68
CA SER A 127 16.57 -17.82 2.79
C SER A 127 15.21 -18.08 2.13
N VAL A 128 14.44 -17.02 1.86
CA VAL A 128 13.19 -17.02 1.11
C VAL A 128 13.24 -15.94 0.03
N PRO A 129 12.45 -16.05 -1.06
CA PRO A 129 12.34 -15.00 -2.07
C PRO A 129 11.92 -13.65 -1.47
N VAL A 130 12.54 -12.57 -1.95
CA VAL A 130 12.22 -11.19 -1.55
C VAL A 130 11.84 -10.39 -2.79
N TYR A 131 10.75 -9.65 -2.68
CA TYR A 131 10.22 -8.76 -3.71
C TYR A 131 10.16 -7.34 -3.18
N VAL A 132 10.66 -6.38 -3.95
CA VAL A 132 10.72 -4.97 -3.56
C VAL A 132 10.05 -4.12 -4.63
N ASP A 133 9.17 -3.22 -4.23
CA ASP A 133 8.54 -2.25 -5.13
C ASP A 133 8.27 -0.93 -4.42
N ASN A 134 7.88 0.08 -5.19
CA ASN A 134 7.38 1.34 -4.66
C ASN A 134 6.11 1.14 -3.82
N ASP A 135 5.92 1.93 -2.78
CA ASP A 135 4.80 1.83 -1.83
C ASP A 135 3.43 2.06 -2.49
N ALA A 136 3.32 2.98 -3.47
CA ALA A 136 2.08 3.21 -4.21
C ALA A 136 1.75 2.06 -5.18
N ASN A 137 2.76 1.41 -5.77
CA ASN A 137 2.59 0.18 -6.53
C ASN A 137 2.11 -0.95 -5.63
N CYS A 138 2.68 -1.09 -4.44
CA CYS A 138 2.21 -2.04 -3.43
C CYS A 138 0.75 -1.77 -3.07
N PHE A 139 0.37 -0.50 -2.82
CA PHE A 139 -1.01 -0.14 -2.55
C PHE A 139 -1.96 -0.61 -3.66
N ALA A 140 -1.64 -0.32 -4.93
CA ALA A 140 -2.46 -0.74 -6.06
C ALA A 140 -2.60 -2.27 -6.16
N LEU A 141 -1.51 -3.02 -5.94
CA LEU A 141 -1.54 -4.49 -5.87
C LEU A 141 -2.37 -4.99 -4.69
N GLY A 142 -2.26 -4.36 -3.53
CA GLY A 142 -3.09 -4.66 -2.36
C GLY A 142 -4.57 -4.51 -2.66
N GLU A 143 -4.97 -3.43 -3.32
CA GLU A 143 -6.34 -3.22 -3.78
C GLU A 143 -6.78 -4.27 -4.82
N ARG A 144 -5.87 -4.68 -5.71
CA ARG A 144 -6.12 -5.73 -6.70
C ARG A 144 -6.39 -7.10 -6.07
N ILE A 145 -5.70 -7.43 -4.99
CA ILE A 145 -5.77 -8.76 -4.38
C ILE A 145 -6.75 -8.79 -3.21
N PHE A 146 -6.79 -7.76 -2.38
CA PHE A 146 -7.54 -7.76 -1.12
C PHE A 146 -8.65 -6.71 -1.06
N GLY A 147 -8.60 -5.66 -1.88
CA GLY A 147 -9.48 -4.50 -1.83
C GLY A 147 -10.54 -4.41 -2.92
N ASP A 148 -10.89 -3.19 -3.28
CA ASP A 148 -11.94 -2.84 -4.25
C ASP A 148 -11.56 -3.19 -5.69
N GLY A 149 -10.27 -3.37 -5.98
CA GLY A 149 -9.74 -3.72 -7.30
C GLY A 149 -9.87 -5.18 -7.72
N LYS A 150 -10.39 -6.08 -6.86
CA LYS A 150 -10.45 -7.54 -7.10
C LYS A 150 -11.08 -7.96 -8.42
N THR A 151 -12.06 -7.22 -8.87
CA THR A 151 -12.86 -7.54 -10.08
C THR A 151 -12.68 -6.53 -11.21
N VAL A 152 -11.69 -5.63 -11.10
CA VAL A 152 -11.43 -4.56 -12.07
C VAL A 152 -10.03 -4.74 -12.64
N ASP A 153 -9.93 -4.94 -13.95
CA ASP A 153 -8.66 -5.24 -14.59
C ASP A 153 -7.84 -3.99 -14.92
N ASN A 154 -8.47 -2.81 -15.03
CA ASN A 154 -7.80 -1.57 -15.38
C ASN A 154 -8.18 -0.48 -14.37
N PHE A 155 -7.29 -0.20 -13.44
CA PHE A 155 -7.51 0.86 -12.45
C PHE A 155 -6.21 1.50 -11.98
N VAL A 156 -6.34 2.64 -11.34
CA VAL A 156 -5.22 3.34 -10.70
C VAL A 156 -5.47 3.42 -9.20
N GLY A 157 -4.49 2.97 -8.41
CA GLY A 157 -4.43 3.26 -6.99
C GLY A 157 -3.67 4.57 -6.77
N LEU A 158 -4.29 5.56 -6.12
CA LEU A 158 -3.65 6.82 -5.74
C LEU A 158 -3.53 6.91 -4.22
N THR A 159 -2.34 7.19 -3.73
CA THR A 159 -2.10 7.38 -2.30
C THR A 159 -1.99 8.86 -1.98
N LEU A 160 -2.94 9.41 -1.22
CA LEU A 160 -2.91 10.75 -0.65
C LEU A 160 -2.39 10.67 0.78
N GLY A 161 -1.07 10.63 0.92
CA GLY A 161 -0.36 10.61 2.19
C GLY A 161 0.40 11.90 2.44
N THR A 162 1.66 11.83 2.90
CA THR A 162 2.60 12.97 2.93
C THR A 162 2.79 13.51 1.53
N GLY A 163 2.90 12.59 0.55
CA GLY A 163 2.96 12.87 -0.88
C GLY A 163 1.75 12.34 -1.65
N LEU A 164 1.86 12.36 -2.98
CA LEU A 164 0.92 11.81 -3.94
C LEU A 164 1.62 10.73 -4.76
N GLY A 165 1.38 9.46 -4.43
CA GLY A 165 1.86 8.31 -5.19
C GLY A 165 0.78 7.69 -6.07
N GLY A 166 1.17 6.93 -7.09
CA GLY A 166 0.25 6.21 -7.95
C GLY A 166 0.79 4.86 -8.41
N GLY A 167 -0.07 3.83 -8.36
CA GLY A 167 0.19 2.52 -8.95
C GLY A 167 -0.85 2.21 -10.02
N ILE A 168 -0.41 1.73 -11.18
CA ILE A 168 -1.27 1.49 -12.33
C ILE A 168 -1.47 -0.02 -12.51
N ILE A 169 -2.72 -0.47 -12.45
CA ILE A 169 -3.09 -1.84 -12.80
C ILE A 169 -3.68 -1.84 -14.20
N GLN A 170 -3.09 -2.63 -15.10
CA GLN A 170 -3.52 -2.81 -16.48
C GLN A 170 -3.63 -4.31 -16.80
N ASN A 171 -4.75 -4.75 -17.34
CA ASN A 171 -5.04 -6.16 -17.61
C ASN A 171 -4.84 -7.05 -16.35
N GLY A 172 -5.25 -6.54 -15.19
CA GLY A 172 -5.17 -7.24 -13.92
C GLY A 172 -3.77 -7.36 -13.31
N LYS A 173 -2.76 -6.69 -13.88
CA LYS A 173 -1.36 -6.70 -13.42
C LYS A 173 -0.83 -5.28 -13.24
N LEU A 174 0.16 -5.14 -12.37
CA LEU A 174 0.90 -3.89 -12.28
C LEU A 174 1.54 -3.56 -13.64
N LEU A 175 1.45 -2.31 -14.05
CA LEU A 175 2.02 -1.84 -15.31
C LEU A 175 3.52 -2.13 -15.35
N ALA A 176 3.95 -2.81 -16.40
CA ALA A 176 5.37 -2.98 -16.67
C ALA A 176 5.95 -1.68 -17.21
N ASP A 177 6.99 -1.18 -16.57
CA ASP A 177 7.68 0.03 -16.96
C ASP A 177 9.19 -0.22 -17.13
N ALA A 178 9.84 0.69 -17.84
CA ALA A 178 11.26 0.53 -18.20
C ALA A 178 12.21 1.05 -17.10
N ASN A 179 11.76 2.01 -16.28
CA ASN A 179 12.61 2.75 -15.36
C ASN A 179 11.95 3.00 -13.99
N CYS A 180 10.96 2.19 -13.62
CA CYS A 180 10.24 2.26 -12.34
C CYS A 180 9.58 3.61 -12.04
N GLY A 181 9.27 4.41 -13.07
CA GLY A 181 8.72 5.77 -12.95
C GLY A 181 7.26 5.89 -13.39
N SER A 182 6.58 4.77 -13.70
CA SER A 182 5.16 4.83 -14.04
C SER A 182 4.33 5.12 -12.78
N GLY A 183 3.33 5.98 -12.93
CA GLY A 183 2.48 6.33 -11.79
C GLY A 183 2.95 7.52 -10.95
N GLU A 184 4.10 8.13 -11.26
CA GLU A 184 4.63 9.33 -10.59
C GLU A 184 3.79 10.59 -10.92
N PHE A 185 2.47 10.50 -10.75
CA PHE A 185 1.53 11.59 -11.00
C PHE A 185 1.81 12.83 -10.14
N GLY A 186 2.32 12.61 -8.93
CA GLY A 186 2.68 13.69 -8.01
C GLY A 186 3.72 14.65 -8.58
N MET A 187 4.61 14.16 -9.45
CA MET A 187 5.71 14.95 -10.05
C MET A 187 5.29 15.78 -11.26
N ILE A 188 4.04 15.64 -11.71
CA ILE A 188 3.54 16.40 -12.89
C ILE A 188 3.50 17.90 -12.56
N PRO A 189 4.04 18.77 -13.44
CA PRO A 189 3.96 20.22 -13.27
C PRO A 189 2.51 20.70 -13.19
N TYR A 190 2.20 21.46 -12.14
CA TYR A 190 0.85 21.96 -11.89
C TYR A 190 0.90 23.29 -11.14
N GLN A 191 0.24 24.31 -11.66
CA GLN A 191 0.12 25.66 -11.07
C GLN A 191 1.47 26.28 -10.59
N GLY A 192 2.55 26.09 -11.37
CA GLY A 192 3.87 26.63 -11.04
C GLY A 192 4.66 25.82 -10.01
N GLN A 193 4.13 24.71 -9.56
CA GLN A 193 4.74 23.70 -8.69
C GLN A 193 4.56 22.31 -9.31
N ILE A 194 4.58 21.27 -8.50
CA ILE A 194 4.18 19.90 -8.86
C ILE A 194 2.81 19.60 -8.28
N LEU A 195 2.11 18.60 -8.84
CA LEU A 195 0.76 18.22 -8.41
C LEU A 195 0.70 17.81 -6.93
N GLU A 196 1.73 17.11 -6.44
CA GLU A 196 1.85 16.71 -5.04
C GLU A 196 1.82 17.88 -4.07
N TYR A 197 2.39 19.03 -4.44
CA TYR A 197 2.40 20.23 -3.61
C TYR A 197 0.98 20.65 -3.18
N PHE A 198 -0.01 20.42 -4.04
CA PHE A 198 -1.41 20.77 -3.83
C PHE A 198 -2.30 19.59 -3.50
N CYS A 199 -1.91 18.38 -3.85
CA CYS A 199 -2.75 17.18 -3.81
C CYS A 199 -2.15 16.11 -2.89
N SER A 200 -1.79 16.50 -1.67
CA SER A 200 -1.26 15.61 -0.63
C SER A 200 -1.53 16.17 0.77
N GLY A 201 -1.11 15.45 1.81
CA GLY A 201 -1.18 15.95 3.18
C GLY A 201 -0.30 17.18 3.43
N SER A 202 0.80 17.30 2.68
CA SER A 202 1.68 18.47 2.74
C SER A 202 1.02 19.77 2.23
N TYR A 203 -0.05 19.68 1.45
CA TYR A 203 -0.83 20.82 0.97
C TYR A 203 -1.22 21.81 2.06
N PHE A 204 -1.66 21.31 3.20
CA PHE A 204 -2.10 22.17 4.29
C PHE A 204 -0.97 23.04 4.85
N MET A 205 0.22 22.45 5.00
CA MET A 205 1.41 23.22 5.40
C MET A 205 1.90 24.12 4.28
N ASN A 206 1.96 23.63 3.06
CA ASN A 206 2.49 24.35 1.90
C ASN A 206 1.69 25.60 1.54
N VAL A 207 0.38 25.52 1.59
CA VAL A 207 -0.53 26.59 1.12
C VAL A 207 -1.11 27.41 2.26
N TRP A 208 -1.39 26.74 3.40
CA TRP A 208 -2.11 27.37 4.52
C TRP A 208 -1.23 27.60 5.75
N GLY A 209 -0.01 27.05 5.78
CA GLY A 209 0.91 27.16 6.92
C GLY A 209 0.42 26.46 8.18
N VAL A 210 -0.48 25.47 8.04
CA VAL A 210 -1.11 24.74 9.15
C VAL A 210 -0.88 23.24 8.97
N ASP A 211 -0.54 22.53 10.04
CA ASP A 211 -0.42 21.08 10.03
C ASP A 211 -1.76 20.41 9.66
N GLY A 212 -1.68 19.31 8.89
CA GLY A 212 -2.88 18.63 8.38
C GLY A 212 -3.80 18.09 9.49
N LYS A 213 -3.26 17.64 10.64
CA LYS A 213 -4.09 17.16 11.78
C LYS A 213 -4.79 18.31 12.46
N GLU A 214 -4.11 19.45 12.59
CA GLU A 214 -4.73 20.68 13.12
C GLU A 214 -5.81 21.17 12.16
N MET A 215 -5.53 21.21 10.85
CA MET A 215 -6.51 21.59 9.85
C MET A 215 -7.77 20.72 9.89
N TYR A 216 -7.60 19.40 10.02
CA TYR A 216 -8.72 18.47 10.22
C TYR A 216 -9.51 18.78 11.48
N THR A 217 -8.81 18.99 12.61
CA THR A 217 -9.44 19.32 13.89
C THR A 217 -10.28 20.61 13.80
N ARG A 218 -9.76 21.64 13.09
CA ARG A 218 -10.47 22.90 12.84
C ARG A 218 -11.70 22.68 11.95
N ALA A 219 -11.56 21.91 10.86
CA ALA A 219 -12.67 21.59 9.97
C ALA A 219 -13.82 20.86 10.71
N MET A 220 -13.48 19.90 11.58
CA MET A 220 -14.48 19.21 12.41
C MET A 220 -15.21 20.14 13.38
N ARG A 221 -14.63 21.29 13.73
CA ARG A 221 -15.26 22.36 14.52
C ARG A 221 -15.98 23.40 13.66
N LYS A 222 -16.09 23.14 12.34
CA LYS A 222 -16.73 24.02 11.35
C LYS A 222 -16.04 25.39 11.21
N ASP A 223 -14.71 25.42 11.38
CA ASP A 223 -13.91 26.59 11.05
C ASP A 223 -13.99 26.85 9.53
N GLU A 224 -14.44 28.02 9.13
CA GLU A 224 -14.68 28.37 7.72
C GLU A 224 -13.41 28.31 6.87
N GLN A 225 -12.26 28.72 7.42
CA GLN A 225 -10.99 28.67 6.71
C GLN A 225 -10.54 27.24 6.48
N ALA A 226 -10.73 26.35 7.46
CA ALA A 226 -10.39 24.95 7.33
C ALA A 226 -11.32 24.22 6.34
N LEU A 227 -12.61 24.53 6.36
CA LEU A 227 -13.55 24.00 5.37
C LEU A 227 -13.21 24.46 3.95
N GLU A 228 -12.83 25.73 3.78
CA GLU A 228 -12.37 26.25 2.49
C GLU A 228 -11.07 25.56 2.01
N ALA A 229 -10.13 25.28 2.91
CA ALA A 229 -8.91 24.54 2.57
C ALA A 229 -9.23 23.13 2.04
N TYR A 230 -10.16 22.41 2.66
CA TYR A 230 -10.61 21.11 2.16
C TYR A 230 -11.38 21.22 0.84
N ARG A 231 -12.22 22.25 0.67
CA ARG A 231 -12.90 22.48 -0.60
C ARG A 231 -11.90 22.70 -1.75
N GLN A 232 -10.85 23.47 -1.52
CA GLN A 232 -9.78 23.67 -2.51
C GLN A 232 -8.98 22.38 -2.75
N LEU A 233 -8.70 21.60 -1.71
CA LEU A 233 -8.08 20.28 -1.88
C LEU A 233 -8.92 19.40 -2.84
N GLY A 234 -10.24 19.43 -2.73
CA GLY A 234 -11.12 18.68 -3.64
C GLY A 234 -10.95 19.07 -5.11
N VAL A 235 -10.78 20.37 -5.40
CA VAL A 235 -10.47 20.85 -6.74
C VAL A 235 -9.12 20.33 -7.24
N HIS A 236 -8.11 20.29 -6.37
CA HIS A 236 -6.80 19.73 -6.74
C HIS A 236 -6.85 18.21 -6.94
N VAL A 237 -7.60 17.48 -6.12
CA VAL A 237 -7.84 16.04 -6.31
C VAL A 237 -8.57 15.79 -7.64
N ALA A 238 -9.55 16.63 -8.01
CA ALA A 238 -10.20 16.53 -9.32
C ALA A 238 -9.21 16.75 -10.47
N ALA A 239 -8.26 17.67 -10.33
CA ALA A 239 -7.19 17.84 -11.31
C ALA A 239 -6.32 16.59 -11.45
N ALA A 240 -5.96 15.92 -10.34
CA ALA A 240 -5.26 14.65 -10.36
C ALA A 240 -6.06 13.57 -11.12
N ILE A 241 -7.36 13.45 -10.84
CA ILE A 241 -8.26 12.52 -11.54
C ILE A 241 -8.28 12.82 -13.05
N LYS A 242 -8.46 14.08 -13.45
CA LYS A 242 -8.45 14.49 -14.86
C LYS A 242 -7.15 14.10 -15.57
N ILE A 243 -6.00 14.29 -14.91
CA ILE A 243 -4.69 13.87 -15.44
C ILE A 243 -4.63 12.36 -15.60
N VAL A 244 -5.03 11.58 -14.61
CA VAL A 244 -5.05 10.11 -14.68
C VAL A 244 -5.96 9.64 -15.82
N VAL A 245 -7.16 10.20 -15.96
CA VAL A 245 -8.09 9.84 -17.02
C VAL A 245 -7.52 10.17 -18.41
N LEU A 246 -6.86 11.33 -18.55
CA LEU A 246 -6.22 11.73 -19.82
C LEU A 246 -5.01 10.87 -20.19
N THR A 247 -4.38 10.20 -19.24
CA THR A 247 -3.13 9.44 -19.48
C THR A 247 -3.38 7.94 -19.63
N VAL A 248 -4.26 7.34 -18.83
CA VAL A 248 -4.46 5.88 -18.79
C VAL A 248 -5.92 5.44 -18.93
N ASP A 249 -6.89 6.36 -18.86
CA ASP A 249 -8.35 6.13 -18.99
C ASP A 249 -8.84 4.87 -18.23
N PRO A 250 -8.69 4.81 -16.90
CA PRO A 250 -8.98 3.62 -16.12
C PRO A 250 -10.49 3.45 -15.90
N GLU A 251 -10.92 2.22 -15.61
CA GLU A 251 -12.29 1.92 -15.18
C GLU A 251 -12.59 2.42 -13.77
N MET A 252 -11.54 2.52 -12.92
CA MET A 252 -11.65 2.91 -11.52
C MET A 252 -10.39 3.65 -11.05
N ILE A 253 -10.59 4.57 -10.12
CA ILE A 253 -9.53 5.11 -9.27
C ILE A 253 -9.85 4.76 -7.82
N VAL A 254 -8.89 4.15 -7.12
CA VAL A 254 -8.97 3.87 -5.68
C VAL A 254 -8.02 4.79 -4.95
N PHE A 255 -8.55 5.60 -4.05
CA PHE A 255 -7.77 6.49 -3.20
C PHE A 255 -7.43 5.82 -1.87
N GLY A 256 -6.18 5.88 -1.45
CA GLY A 256 -5.68 5.51 -0.14
C GLY A 256 -4.85 6.62 0.50
N GLY A 257 -4.22 6.32 1.63
CA GLY A 257 -3.41 7.29 2.38
C GLY A 257 -4.20 8.05 3.44
N SER A 258 -3.47 8.74 4.33
CA SER A 258 -4.05 9.36 5.54
C SER A 258 -5.05 10.49 5.26
N VAL A 259 -4.89 11.21 4.14
CA VAL A 259 -5.78 12.32 3.77
C VAL A 259 -7.19 11.82 3.42
N THR A 260 -7.30 10.60 2.91
CA THR A 260 -8.60 10.03 2.49
C THR A 260 -9.54 9.76 3.66
N ALA A 261 -9.04 9.69 4.88
CA ALA A 261 -9.89 9.61 6.08
C ALA A 261 -10.81 10.84 6.24
N ALA A 262 -10.47 11.96 5.59
CA ALA A 262 -11.25 13.19 5.58
C ALA A 262 -11.98 13.42 4.24
N HIS A 263 -12.22 12.37 3.43
CA HIS A 263 -12.78 12.54 2.07
C HIS A 263 -14.12 13.28 2.06
N GLU A 264 -14.96 13.09 3.05
CA GLU A 264 -16.25 13.76 3.18
C GLU A 264 -16.14 15.30 3.17
N LEU A 265 -14.98 15.86 3.55
CA LEU A 265 -14.75 17.30 3.58
C LEU A 265 -14.38 17.89 2.19
N PHE A 266 -13.97 17.06 1.24
CA PHE A 266 -13.51 17.52 -0.08
C PHE A 266 -14.18 16.83 -1.28
N GLU A 267 -14.88 15.72 -1.08
CA GLU A 267 -15.45 14.96 -2.20
C GLU A 267 -16.52 15.73 -2.99
N GLU A 268 -17.32 16.58 -2.32
CA GLU A 268 -18.33 17.38 -3.00
C GLU A 268 -17.69 18.32 -4.02
N SER A 269 -16.67 19.09 -3.62
CA SER A 269 -15.97 20.03 -4.52
C SER A 269 -15.17 19.29 -5.59
N MET A 270 -14.64 18.11 -5.28
CA MET A 270 -14.00 17.23 -6.26
C MET A 270 -15.00 16.81 -7.36
N TYR A 271 -16.16 16.31 -7.00
CA TYR A 271 -17.18 15.93 -7.99
C TYR A 271 -17.73 17.11 -8.76
N GLU A 272 -17.86 18.30 -8.12
CA GLU A 272 -18.30 19.51 -8.81
C GLU A 272 -17.32 19.92 -9.90
N ASP A 273 -16.01 19.94 -9.58
CA ASP A 273 -14.97 20.32 -10.54
C ASP A 273 -14.80 19.29 -11.69
N LEU A 274 -15.13 18.03 -11.46
CA LEU A 274 -15.13 17.00 -12.50
C LEU A 274 -16.22 17.19 -13.55
N LYS A 275 -17.31 17.96 -13.28
CA LYS A 275 -18.38 18.20 -14.25
C LYS A 275 -17.91 18.99 -15.48
N ASP A 276 -16.88 19.85 -15.29
CA ASP A 276 -16.32 20.66 -16.37
C ASP A 276 -15.24 19.94 -17.19
N PHE A 277 -15.13 18.61 -17.05
CA PHE A 277 -14.13 17.85 -17.79
C PHE A 277 -14.48 17.73 -19.28
N ALA A 278 -13.47 17.88 -20.15
CA ALA A 278 -13.63 17.87 -21.61
C ALA A 278 -14.24 16.56 -22.16
N TYR A 279 -14.12 15.45 -21.42
CA TYR A 279 -14.64 14.14 -21.81
C TYR A 279 -15.64 13.64 -20.74
N PRO A 280 -16.89 14.16 -20.73
CA PRO A 280 -17.84 13.86 -19.66
C PRO A 280 -18.22 12.38 -19.56
N ASN A 281 -18.16 11.64 -20.67
CA ASN A 281 -18.45 10.21 -20.66
C ASN A 281 -17.38 9.40 -19.90
N SER A 282 -16.11 9.79 -19.96
CA SER A 282 -15.05 9.14 -19.17
C SER A 282 -15.30 9.31 -17.67
N ILE A 283 -15.67 10.53 -17.23
CA ILE A 283 -16.00 10.77 -15.81
C ILE A 283 -17.29 10.04 -15.40
N LYS A 284 -18.31 10.00 -16.25
CA LYS A 284 -19.55 9.29 -15.96
C LYS A 284 -19.34 7.79 -15.74
N ASN A 285 -18.41 7.19 -16.45
CA ASN A 285 -18.11 5.76 -16.39
C ASN A 285 -17.08 5.42 -15.34
N LEU A 286 -16.27 6.40 -14.91
CA LEU A 286 -15.22 6.23 -13.91
C LEU A 286 -15.81 5.90 -12.53
N LYS A 287 -15.30 4.84 -11.91
CA LYS A 287 -15.61 4.52 -10.52
C LYS A 287 -14.55 5.14 -9.61
N ILE A 288 -14.94 6.04 -8.73
CA ILE A 288 -14.07 6.59 -7.70
C ILE A 288 -14.37 5.87 -6.38
N ARG A 289 -13.33 5.36 -5.70
CA ARG A 289 -13.43 4.65 -4.42
C ARG A 289 -12.40 5.19 -3.44
N PHE A 290 -12.77 5.21 -2.16
CA PHE A 290 -11.86 5.43 -1.05
C PHE A 290 -11.64 4.08 -0.36
N SER A 291 -10.38 3.66 -0.30
CA SER A 291 -9.99 2.34 0.21
C SER A 291 -10.52 2.08 1.62
N LYS A 292 -11.02 0.88 1.81
CA LYS A 292 -11.43 0.35 3.11
C LYS A 292 -10.49 -0.77 3.60
N LEU A 293 -9.42 -1.01 2.85
CA LEU A 293 -8.44 -2.03 3.21
C LEU A 293 -7.70 -1.63 4.48
N GLU A 294 -7.81 -2.45 5.51
CA GLU A 294 -7.03 -2.28 6.73
C GLU A 294 -5.56 -2.62 6.49
N ASN A 295 -4.65 -1.82 7.04
CA ASN A 295 -3.20 -1.99 6.87
C ASN A 295 -2.75 -2.11 5.39
N PRO A 296 -3.17 -1.19 4.50
CA PRO A 296 -2.96 -1.33 3.06
C PRO A 296 -1.48 -1.46 2.68
N GLY A 297 -0.57 -0.80 3.40
CA GLY A 297 0.88 -0.94 3.16
C GLY A 297 1.38 -2.37 3.38
N LEU A 298 0.94 -3.04 4.46
CA LEU A 298 1.34 -4.43 4.74
C LEU A 298 0.74 -5.42 3.74
N PHE A 299 -0.57 -5.33 3.48
CA PHE A 299 -1.22 -6.17 2.48
C PHE A 299 -0.70 -5.88 1.07
N GLY A 300 -0.46 -4.61 0.76
CA GLY A 300 0.11 -4.18 -0.51
C GLY A 300 1.50 -4.78 -0.75
N ALA A 301 2.40 -4.65 0.20
CA ALA A 301 3.72 -5.23 0.11
C ALA A 301 3.68 -6.77 0.00
N ALA A 302 2.87 -7.46 0.82
CA ALA A 302 2.69 -8.91 0.72
C ALA A 302 2.13 -9.33 -0.66
N SER A 303 1.36 -8.47 -1.33
CA SER A 303 0.81 -8.74 -2.67
C SER A 303 1.87 -8.95 -3.74
N LEU A 304 3.10 -8.47 -3.53
CA LEU A 304 4.24 -8.73 -4.42
C LEU A 304 4.62 -10.22 -4.48
N CYS A 305 4.18 -11.01 -3.51
CA CYS A 305 4.51 -12.43 -3.39
C CYS A 305 3.50 -13.37 -4.08
N TYR A 306 2.41 -12.84 -4.68
CA TYR A 306 1.30 -13.62 -5.26
C TYR A 306 1.39 -13.85 -6.76
#